data_7dc8c3d80d1e59c5a4b65bd9e7d9f438
#
_entry.id   7dc8c3d80d1e59c5a4b65bd9e7d9f438
#
_cell.length_a   1.000
_cell.length_b   1.000
_cell.length_c   1.000
_cell.angle_alpha   90.00
_cell.angle_beta   90.00
_cell.angle_gamma   90.00
#
_symmetry.space_group_name_H-M   'P 1'
#
loop_
_entity.id
_entity.type
_entity.pdbx_description
1 polymer ?
#
loop_
_entity_poly.entity_id
_entity_poly.type
_entity_poly.pdbx_seq_one_letter_code
_entity_poly.pdbx_strand_id
1 'polypeptide(L)'
;MNQNPLKPKLAAVAVFFSLFLLLFFITLYNAQIVHGSEYQAQSRISNATTQEVAAARGVITDRNGKLLVGNRLTYTLTLSGNAFSDDAQANDTIIRLLQLCRENDITWQDSLPVSQTVPFSYLSNALDNDTFSDFLKAKKYSPSGKLTLTAARLMERLRTDWGIPSTLSDEEARQIIGIRYELAAHSTYLLAGDVPVALISQIVDAQFTGVTVGTSTVRTYYTPYAAHVLGRISRIYAENWDAVVTIPIQTLLLLLSTWQLTTPAYRLSDAPRPSTVT
;
A
#
# COMPACT_ATOMS: atom_id res chain seq x y z
N MET A 1 -8.81 44.33 67.61
CA MET A 1 -8.64 44.21 66.14
C MET A 1 -8.68 42.74 65.80
N ASN A 2 -9.83 42.29 65.28
CA ASN A 2 -10.05 40.85 64.98
C ASN A 2 -9.44 40.56 63.61
N GLN A 3 -8.23 40.03 63.58
CA GLN A 3 -7.59 39.63 62.33
C GLN A 3 -8.24 38.30 61.88
N ASN A 4 -9.03 38.40 60.78
CA ASN A 4 -9.72 37.29 60.18
C ASN A 4 -8.70 36.26 59.69
N PRO A 5 -8.54 35.05 60.30
CA PRO A 5 -7.47 34.09 59.94
C PRO A 5 -7.59 33.47 58.56
N LEU A 6 -8.67 33.82 57.83
CA LEU A 6 -8.91 33.39 56.44
C LEU A 6 -8.09 34.17 55.42
N LYS A 7 -7.76 35.44 55.72
CA LYS A 7 -7.02 36.32 54.75
C LYS A 7 -5.63 35.78 54.36
N PRO A 8 -4.78 35.33 55.33
CA PRO A 8 -3.46 34.80 54.95
C PRO A 8 -3.56 33.47 54.18
N LYS A 9 -4.56 32.63 54.45
CA LYS A 9 -4.78 31.37 53.74
C LYS A 9 -5.25 31.61 52.32
N LEU A 10 -6.16 32.58 52.09
CA LEU A 10 -6.59 32.98 50.77
C LEU A 10 -5.42 33.60 49.95
N ALA A 11 -4.58 34.42 50.60
CA ALA A 11 -3.40 35.00 49.93
C ALA A 11 -2.39 33.91 49.51
N ALA A 12 -2.15 32.90 50.36
CA ALA A 12 -1.28 31.79 50.03
C ALA A 12 -1.80 30.97 48.84
N VAL A 13 -3.10 30.71 48.79
CA VAL A 13 -3.75 30.01 47.65
C VAL A 13 -3.65 30.86 46.38
N ALA A 14 -3.91 32.16 46.48
CA ALA A 14 -3.82 33.08 45.33
C ALA A 14 -2.36 33.13 44.75
N VAL A 15 -1.36 33.19 45.64
CA VAL A 15 0.04 33.17 45.23
C VAL A 15 0.40 31.82 44.55
N PHE A 16 -0.08 30.71 45.09
CA PHE A 16 0.15 29.39 44.47
C PHE A 16 -0.47 29.29 43.08
N PHE A 17 -1.71 29.73 42.92
CA PHE A 17 -2.35 29.76 41.59
C PHE A 17 -1.67 30.72 40.62
N SER A 18 -1.22 31.88 41.07
CA SER A 18 -0.51 32.85 40.24
C SER A 18 0.83 32.29 39.77
N LEU A 19 1.55 31.55 40.63
CA LEU A 19 2.80 30.90 40.27
C LEU A 19 2.56 29.78 39.24
N PHE A 20 1.51 29.01 39.44
CA PHE A 20 1.11 27.94 38.51
C PHE A 20 0.73 28.50 37.12
N LEU A 21 -0.05 29.59 37.07
CA LEU A 21 -0.40 30.30 35.85
C LEU A 21 0.84 30.86 35.14
N LEU A 22 1.79 31.41 35.90
CA LEU A 22 3.03 31.92 35.33
C LEU A 22 3.84 30.79 34.65
N LEU A 23 3.96 29.65 35.32
CA LEU A 23 4.63 28.46 34.81
C LEU A 23 3.96 27.95 33.52
N PHE A 24 2.63 27.90 33.52
CA PHE A 24 1.84 27.52 32.35
C PHE A 24 2.04 28.50 31.18
N PHE A 25 2.06 29.79 31.45
CA PHE A 25 2.33 30.83 30.43
C PHE A 25 3.73 30.69 29.81
N ILE A 26 4.75 30.43 30.64
CA ILE A 26 6.13 30.21 30.15
C ILE A 26 6.17 28.98 29.27
N THR A 27 5.51 27.87 29.65
CA THR A 27 5.47 26.65 28.86
C THR A 27 4.75 26.86 27.52
N LEU A 28 3.63 27.59 27.56
CA LEU A 28 2.85 27.91 26.36
C LEU A 28 3.63 28.82 25.40
N TYR A 29 4.30 29.84 25.94
CA TYR A 29 5.15 30.74 25.17
C TYR A 29 6.28 29.96 24.48
N ASN A 30 6.92 29.06 25.22
CA ASN A 30 8.01 28.25 24.69
C ASN A 30 7.52 27.31 23.56
N ALA A 31 6.39 26.65 23.75
CA ALA A 31 5.81 25.76 22.76
C ALA A 31 5.27 26.45 21.52
N GLN A 32 4.62 27.62 21.67
CA GLN A 32 3.95 28.30 20.56
C GLN A 32 4.83 29.30 19.82
N ILE A 33 5.72 29.99 20.52
CA ILE A 33 6.54 31.04 19.92
C ILE A 33 7.96 30.58 19.66
N VAL A 34 8.61 29.96 20.62
CA VAL A 34 10.02 29.51 20.45
C VAL A 34 10.11 28.30 19.52
N HIS A 35 9.25 27.29 19.71
CA HIS A 35 9.25 26.05 18.93
C HIS A 35 8.07 25.92 17.98
N GLY A 36 7.28 26.98 17.79
CA GLY A 36 6.07 26.97 16.98
C GLY A 36 6.32 26.57 15.52
N SER A 37 7.43 27.04 14.94
CA SER A 37 7.82 26.68 13.56
C SER A 37 8.21 25.21 13.41
N GLU A 38 8.86 24.64 14.43
CA GLU A 38 9.23 23.22 14.45
C GLU A 38 8.00 22.31 14.56
N TYR A 39 7.09 22.64 15.47
CA TYR A 39 5.82 21.90 15.61
C TYR A 39 4.95 22.03 14.37
N GLN A 40 4.94 23.20 13.72
CA GLN A 40 4.21 23.39 12.47
C GLN A 40 4.84 22.61 11.33
N ALA A 41 6.17 22.54 11.24
CA ALA A 41 6.88 21.72 10.27
C ALA A 41 6.60 20.21 10.50
N GLN A 42 6.66 19.76 11.75
CA GLN A 42 6.35 18.38 12.12
C GLN A 42 4.88 18.01 11.81
N SER A 43 3.96 18.92 12.07
CA SER A 43 2.54 18.70 11.73
C SER A 43 2.31 18.59 10.21
N ARG A 44 3.01 19.39 9.41
CA ARG A 44 2.95 19.28 7.94
C ARG A 44 3.53 17.96 7.43
N ILE A 45 4.65 17.51 8.00
CA ILE A 45 5.28 16.23 7.64
C ILE A 45 4.38 15.06 8.05
N SER A 46 3.76 15.12 9.23
CA SER A 46 2.85 14.07 9.72
C SER A 46 1.59 13.93 8.88
N ASN A 47 1.12 15.01 8.26
CA ASN A 47 -0.07 15.03 7.40
C ASN A 47 0.27 14.87 5.91
N ALA A 48 1.54 14.93 5.53
CA ALA A 48 1.97 14.70 4.16
C ALA A 48 2.11 13.20 3.90
N THR A 49 1.11 12.60 3.28
CA THR A 49 1.23 11.26 2.72
C THR A 49 1.96 11.37 1.39
N THR A 50 3.23 10.98 1.36
CA THR A 50 3.96 10.87 0.09
C THR A 50 3.45 9.64 -0.65
N GLN A 51 2.68 9.85 -1.70
CA GLN A 51 2.27 8.78 -2.60
C GLN A 51 3.33 8.65 -3.69
N GLU A 52 4.03 7.53 -3.71
CA GLU A 52 4.95 7.20 -4.79
C GLU A 52 4.14 6.86 -6.06
N VAL A 53 4.23 7.72 -7.07
CA VAL A 53 3.60 7.48 -8.38
C VAL A 53 4.65 6.92 -9.31
N ALA A 54 4.49 5.67 -9.72
CA ALA A 54 5.38 5.05 -10.69
C ALA A 54 5.32 5.80 -12.03
N ALA A 55 6.47 6.24 -12.52
CA ALA A 55 6.56 6.90 -13.81
C ALA A 55 6.12 5.98 -14.95
N ALA A 56 5.40 6.53 -15.92
CA ALA A 56 5.04 5.80 -17.14
C ALA A 56 6.32 5.46 -17.93
N ARG A 57 6.38 4.23 -18.46
CA ARG A 57 7.53 3.79 -19.26
C ARG A 57 7.55 4.50 -20.62
N GLY A 58 8.74 4.70 -21.19
CA GLY A 58 8.89 5.26 -22.53
C GLY A 58 8.16 4.45 -23.60
N VAL A 59 7.68 5.09 -24.62
CA VAL A 59 7.06 4.45 -25.79
C VAL A 59 8.14 3.90 -26.74
N ILE A 60 7.81 2.86 -27.50
CA ILE A 60 8.68 2.31 -28.53
C ILE A 60 7.98 2.50 -29.87
N THR A 61 8.65 3.18 -30.80
CA THR A 61 8.15 3.40 -32.15
C THR A 61 9.08 2.78 -33.18
N ASP A 62 8.57 2.55 -34.38
CA ASP A 62 9.40 2.20 -35.52
C ASP A 62 10.12 3.47 -36.08
N ARG A 63 10.97 3.30 -37.09
CA ARG A 63 11.68 4.40 -37.76
C ARG A 63 10.78 5.45 -38.41
N ASN A 64 9.52 5.12 -38.63
CA ASN A 64 8.53 6.03 -39.25
C ASN A 64 7.63 6.69 -38.16
N GLY A 65 7.92 6.46 -36.86
CA GLY A 65 7.13 6.99 -35.76
C GLY A 65 5.87 6.19 -35.45
N LYS A 66 5.64 5.03 -36.07
CA LYS A 66 4.50 4.17 -35.76
C LYS A 66 4.70 3.50 -34.42
N LEU A 67 3.71 3.63 -33.54
CA LEU A 67 3.75 3.09 -32.19
C LEU A 67 3.73 1.56 -32.21
N LEU A 68 4.77 0.95 -31.66
CA LEU A 68 4.90 -0.52 -31.47
C LEU A 68 4.51 -0.93 -30.07
N VAL A 69 4.97 -0.17 -29.06
CA VAL A 69 4.66 -0.41 -27.65
C VAL A 69 4.41 0.93 -26.96
N GLY A 70 3.30 1.02 -26.29
CA GLY A 70 2.90 2.22 -25.54
C GLY A 70 2.40 1.88 -24.15
N ASN A 71 1.81 2.88 -23.51
CA ASN A 71 1.18 2.74 -22.21
C ASN A 71 -0.31 3.10 -22.37
N ARG A 72 -1.17 2.26 -21.81
CA ARG A 72 -2.59 2.55 -21.67
C ARG A 72 -2.86 2.97 -20.24
N LEU A 73 -3.57 4.08 -20.06
CA LEU A 73 -4.06 4.47 -18.75
C LEU A 73 -5.07 3.44 -18.26
N THR A 74 -4.95 3.09 -17.00
CA THR A 74 -5.85 2.15 -16.33
C THR A 74 -6.09 2.60 -14.89
N TYR A 75 -6.99 1.92 -14.22
CA TYR A 75 -7.31 2.19 -12.83
C TYR A 75 -6.86 1.03 -11.94
N THR A 76 -6.57 1.38 -10.70
CA THR A 76 -6.24 0.43 -9.63
C THR A 76 -7.24 0.55 -8.51
N LEU A 77 -7.50 -0.55 -7.86
CA LEU A 77 -8.40 -0.63 -6.73
C LEU A 77 -7.60 -1.01 -5.49
N THR A 78 -7.60 -0.13 -4.51
CA THR A 78 -6.84 -0.30 -3.27
C THR A 78 -7.78 -0.26 -2.08
N LEU A 79 -7.60 -1.19 -1.14
CA LEU A 79 -8.29 -1.19 0.15
C LEU A 79 -7.36 -0.65 1.23
N SER A 80 -7.94 0.10 2.18
CA SER A 80 -7.26 0.57 3.39
C SER A 80 -7.87 -0.08 4.63
N GLY A 81 -7.10 -0.87 5.35
CA GLY A 81 -7.55 -1.56 6.56
C GLY A 81 -7.93 -0.61 7.69
N ASN A 82 -7.26 0.55 7.75
CA ASN A 82 -7.49 1.55 8.79
C ASN A 82 -8.80 2.35 8.62
N ALA A 83 -9.47 2.22 7.48
CA ALA A 83 -10.71 2.93 7.21
C ALA A 83 -11.95 2.21 7.78
N PHE A 84 -11.82 0.96 8.19
CA PHE A 84 -12.92 0.19 8.75
C PHE A 84 -13.03 0.41 10.25
N SER A 85 -14.26 0.63 10.75
CA SER A 85 -14.54 0.82 12.17
C SER A 85 -14.57 -0.51 12.93
N ASP A 86 -14.99 -1.58 12.28
CA ASP A 86 -15.13 -2.91 12.85
C ASP A 86 -15.00 -4.02 11.78
N ASP A 87 -14.92 -5.26 12.24
CA ASP A 87 -14.79 -6.44 11.38
C ASP A 87 -16.03 -6.71 10.54
N ALA A 88 -17.22 -6.36 11.02
CA ALA A 88 -18.46 -6.57 10.29
C ALA A 88 -18.53 -5.65 9.07
N GLN A 89 -18.18 -4.38 9.24
CA GLN A 89 -18.12 -3.41 8.14
C GLN A 89 -17.08 -3.81 7.09
N ALA A 90 -15.91 -4.26 7.54
CA ALA A 90 -14.87 -4.74 6.64
C ALA A 90 -15.33 -5.96 5.83
N ASN A 91 -15.97 -6.94 6.48
CA ASN A 91 -16.50 -8.13 5.82
C ASN A 91 -17.59 -7.78 4.80
N ASP A 92 -18.56 -6.92 5.16
CA ASP A 92 -19.62 -6.50 4.24
C ASP A 92 -19.04 -5.81 3.00
N THR A 93 -18.12 -4.87 3.21
CA THR A 93 -17.43 -4.18 2.11
C THR A 93 -16.70 -5.15 1.20
N ILE A 94 -15.94 -6.11 1.77
CA ILE A 94 -15.17 -7.09 0.99
C ILE A 94 -16.11 -8.02 0.23
N ILE A 95 -17.20 -8.51 0.84
CA ILE A 95 -18.17 -9.40 0.19
C ILE A 95 -18.77 -8.72 -1.04
N ARG A 96 -19.29 -7.49 -0.88
CA ARG A 96 -19.91 -6.73 -1.97
C ARG A 96 -18.90 -6.40 -3.07
N LEU A 97 -17.67 -6.07 -2.68
CA LEU A 97 -16.60 -5.75 -3.62
C LEU A 97 -16.17 -6.97 -4.43
N LEU A 98 -16.02 -8.14 -3.79
CA LEU A 98 -15.72 -9.41 -4.47
C LEU A 98 -16.85 -9.83 -5.43
N GLN A 99 -18.09 -9.57 -5.06
CA GLN A 99 -19.23 -9.83 -5.95
C GLN A 99 -19.13 -8.96 -7.22
N LEU A 100 -18.87 -7.65 -7.08
CA LEU A 100 -18.69 -6.76 -8.22
C LEU A 100 -17.47 -7.16 -9.08
N CYS A 101 -16.38 -7.61 -8.46
CA CYS A 101 -15.21 -8.10 -9.20
C CYS A 101 -15.55 -9.35 -10.03
N ARG A 102 -16.31 -10.30 -9.48
CA ARG A 102 -16.76 -11.50 -10.21
C ARG A 102 -17.69 -11.15 -11.37
N GLU A 103 -18.65 -10.24 -11.16
CA GLU A 103 -19.59 -9.79 -12.20
C GLU A 103 -18.89 -9.10 -13.38
N ASN A 104 -17.69 -8.55 -13.15
CA ASN A 104 -16.89 -7.84 -14.16
C ASN A 104 -15.63 -8.62 -14.61
N ASP A 105 -15.53 -9.92 -14.27
CA ASP A 105 -14.39 -10.79 -14.61
C ASP A 105 -13.02 -10.24 -14.12
N ILE A 106 -13.01 -9.54 -13.00
CA ILE A 106 -11.78 -9.00 -12.42
C ILE A 106 -11.16 -9.99 -11.43
N THR A 107 -9.91 -10.31 -11.68
CA THR A 107 -9.09 -11.11 -10.74
C THR A 107 -8.39 -10.22 -9.74
N TRP A 108 -8.31 -10.69 -8.50
CA TRP A 108 -7.59 -10.00 -7.42
C TRP A 108 -6.38 -10.79 -6.97
N GLN A 109 -5.46 -10.11 -6.32
CA GLN A 109 -4.26 -10.73 -5.78
C GLN A 109 -4.60 -11.46 -4.47
N ASP A 110 -4.00 -12.60 -4.24
CA ASP A 110 -4.16 -13.39 -3.02
C ASP A 110 -2.82 -14.04 -2.70
N SER A 111 -2.18 -13.62 -1.62
CA SER A 111 -0.88 -14.13 -1.19
C SER A 111 -0.97 -15.06 0.02
N LEU A 112 -2.16 -15.31 0.57
CA LEU A 112 -2.32 -16.26 1.67
C LEU A 112 -1.90 -17.67 1.21
N PRO A 113 -0.88 -18.30 1.85
CA PRO A 113 -0.31 -19.56 1.38
C PRO A 113 -1.15 -20.79 1.75
N VAL A 114 -2.45 -20.72 1.45
CA VAL A 114 -3.44 -21.79 1.64
C VAL A 114 -4.21 -21.98 0.33
N SER A 115 -4.56 -23.20 -0.01
CA SER A 115 -5.35 -23.51 -1.22
C SER A 115 -6.68 -22.74 -1.26
N GLN A 116 -7.14 -22.42 -2.46
CA GLN A 116 -8.42 -21.70 -2.63
C GLN A 116 -9.65 -22.61 -2.58
N THR A 117 -9.45 -23.91 -2.75
CA THR A 117 -10.53 -24.93 -2.81
C THR A 117 -10.44 -25.88 -1.62
N VAL A 118 -11.58 -26.45 -1.26
CA VAL A 118 -11.70 -27.48 -0.22
C VAL A 118 -11.30 -28.85 -0.81
N PRO A 119 -10.52 -29.68 -0.09
CA PRO A 119 -9.99 -29.50 1.27
C PRO A 119 -8.80 -28.54 1.32
N PHE A 120 -8.82 -27.64 2.31
CA PHE A 120 -7.73 -26.67 2.47
C PHE A 120 -6.41 -27.34 2.83
N SER A 121 -5.36 -26.94 2.10
CA SER A 121 -3.98 -27.38 2.30
C SER A 121 -3.02 -26.20 2.22
N TYR A 122 -1.89 -26.29 2.88
CA TYR A 122 -0.83 -25.30 2.75
C TYR A 122 -0.14 -25.43 1.40
N LEU A 123 0.17 -24.30 0.78
CA LEU A 123 1.00 -24.25 -0.43
C LEU A 123 2.47 -24.50 -0.06
N SER A 124 3.28 -24.92 -1.04
CA SER A 124 4.69 -25.27 -0.82
C SER A 124 5.54 -24.12 -0.24
N ASN A 125 5.16 -22.87 -0.51
CA ASN A 125 5.83 -21.66 -0.01
C ASN A 125 5.37 -21.23 1.39
N ALA A 126 4.45 -21.94 2.02
CA ALA A 126 3.90 -21.55 3.33
C ALA A 126 4.93 -21.58 4.46
N LEU A 127 5.90 -22.51 4.38
CA LEU A 127 6.94 -22.67 5.38
C LEU A 127 8.05 -21.61 5.27
N ASP A 128 8.31 -21.12 4.06
CA ASP A 128 9.39 -20.17 3.75
C ASP A 128 8.85 -18.71 3.68
N ASN A 129 7.60 -18.49 4.03
CA ASN A 129 6.97 -17.17 3.99
C ASN A 129 7.08 -16.48 5.34
N ASP A 130 8.04 -15.58 5.47
CA ASP A 130 8.27 -14.81 6.71
C ASP A 130 7.05 -13.97 7.11
N THR A 131 6.37 -13.33 6.16
CA THR A 131 5.16 -12.54 6.42
C THR A 131 4.05 -13.40 7.01
N PHE A 132 3.88 -14.62 6.52
CA PHE A 132 2.90 -15.56 7.05
C PHE A 132 3.29 -16.05 8.44
N SER A 133 4.57 -16.37 8.66
CA SER A 133 5.10 -16.74 9.97
C SER A 133 4.87 -15.64 11.01
N ASP A 134 5.15 -14.38 10.66
CA ASP A 134 4.94 -13.23 11.54
C ASP A 134 3.46 -12.95 11.80
N PHE A 135 2.61 -13.13 10.81
CA PHE A 135 1.16 -13.09 10.99
C PHE A 135 0.67 -14.15 12.00
N LEU A 136 1.14 -15.40 11.90
CA LEU A 136 0.77 -16.46 12.84
C LEU A 136 1.22 -16.16 14.28
N LYS A 137 2.41 -15.55 14.44
CA LYS A 137 2.91 -15.08 15.74
C LYS A 137 2.05 -13.94 16.29
N ALA A 138 1.78 -12.93 15.48
CA ALA A 138 0.98 -11.76 15.87
C ALA A 138 -0.44 -12.15 16.31
N LYS A 139 -1.07 -13.09 15.61
CA LYS A 139 -2.39 -13.64 15.96
C LYS A 139 -2.34 -14.69 17.08
N LYS A 140 -1.15 -15.04 17.60
CA LYS A 140 -0.94 -16.05 18.63
C LYS A 140 -1.44 -17.47 18.23
N TYR A 141 -1.52 -17.75 16.94
CA TYR A 141 -1.88 -19.09 16.46
C TYR A 141 -0.70 -20.06 16.52
N SER A 142 0.51 -19.52 16.39
CA SER A 142 1.76 -20.24 16.58
C SER A 142 2.83 -19.34 17.18
N PRO A 143 3.16 -19.48 18.46
CA PRO A 143 4.18 -18.66 19.12
C PRO A 143 5.57 -18.77 18.47
N SER A 144 5.87 -19.93 17.86
CA SER A 144 7.14 -20.19 17.18
C SER A 144 7.11 -19.81 15.69
N GLY A 145 5.95 -19.39 15.14
CA GLY A 145 5.76 -19.16 13.70
C GLY A 145 5.72 -20.45 12.87
N LYS A 146 5.87 -21.62 13.49
CA LYS A 146 5.81 -22.91 12.77
C LYS A 146 4.35 -23.32 12.55
N LEU A 147 4.09 -24.05 11.46
CA LEU A 147 2.77 -24.59 11.15
C LEU A 147 2.40 -25.74 12.13
N THR A 148 1.73 -25.39 13.20
CA THR A 148 1.24 -26.36 14.22
C THR A 148 -0.22 -26.74 14.00
N LEU A 149 -0.98 -25.89 13.29
CA LEU A 149 -2.37 -26.13 12.93
C LEU A 149 -2.46 -26.70 11.51
N THR A 150 -3.47 -27.52 11.24
CA THR A 150 -3.83 -27.87 9.86
C THR A 150 -4.42 -26.66 9.15
N ALA A 151 -4.31 -26.58 7.82
CA ALA A 151 -4.87 -25.47 7.06
C ALA A 151 -6.36 -25.29 7.29
N ALA A 152 -7.12 -26.38 7.35
CA ALA A 152 -8.57 -26.36 7.64
C ALA A 152 -8.87 -25.74 9.02
N ARG A 153 -8.13 -26.14 10.05
CA ARG A 153 -8.27 -25.56 11.38
C ARG A 153 -7.89 -24.10 11.46
N LEU A 154 -6.86 -23.69 10.70
CA LEU A 154 -6.49 -22.29 10.61
C LEU A 154 -7.61 -21.47 9.96
N MET A 155 -8.20 -21.96 8.87
CA MET A 155 -9.30 -21.28 8.19
C MET A 155 -10.53 -21.14 9.07
N GLU A 156 -10.91 -22.19 9.79
CA GLU A 156 -12.02 -22.16 10.76
C GLU A 156 -11.80 -21.12 11.86
N ARG A 157 -10.58 -21.06 12.37
CA ARG A 157 -10.21 -20.11 13.42
C ARG A 157 -10.21 -18.66 12.91
N LEU A 158 -9.65 -18.41 11.74
CA LEU A 158 -9.67 -17.09 11.10
C LEU A 158 -11.09 -16.64 10.78
N ARG A 159 -11.94 -17.56 10.33
CA ARG A 159 -13.37 -17.29 10.09
C ARG A 159 -14.07 -16.82 11.36
N THR A 160 -13.80 -17.49 12.49
CA THR A 160 -14.38 -17.15 13.78
C THR A 160 -13.82 -15.83 14.33
N ASP A 161 -12.52 -15.65 14.29
CA ASP A 161 -11.85 -14.46 14.84
C ASP A 161 -12.21 -13.17 14.11
N TRP A 162 -12.49 -13.25 12.82
CA TRP A 162 -12.94 -12.11 11.99
C TRP A 162 -14.46 -12.02 11.83
N GLY A 163 -15.21 -12.88 12.49
CA GLY A 163 -16.68 -12.84 12.46
C GLY A 163 -17.27 -13.02 11.07
N ILE A 164 -16.64 -13.84 10.20
CA ILE A 164 -17.14 -14.08 8.85
C ILE A 164 -18.39 -14.96 8.92
N PRO A 165 -19.52 -14.56 8.28
CA PRO A 165 -20.79 -15.26 8.39
C PRO A 165 -20.69 -16.74 8.00
N SER A 166 -21.36 -17.59 8.77
CA SER A 166 -21.44 -19.04 8.48
C SER A 166 -22.35 -19.38 7.27
N THR A 167 -23.10 -18.40 6.78
CA THR A 167 -23.94 -18.53 5.58
C THR A 167 -23.15 -18.60 4.27
N LEU A 168 -21.88 -18.12 4.30
CA LEU A 168 -20.99 -18.17 3.14
C LEU A 168 -20.38 -19.58 3.01
N SER A 169 -20.10 -19.99 1.79
CA SER A 169 -19.33 -21.19 1.53
C SER A 169 -17.91 -21.07 2.08
N ASP A 170 -17.24 -22.20 2.28
CA ASP A 170 -15.86 -22.20 2.78
C ASP A 170 -14.90 -21.54 1.81
N GLU A 171 -15.16 -21.66 0.51
CA GLU A 171 -14.35 -21.01 -0.54
C GLU A 171 -14.53 -19.50 -0.56
N GLU A 172 -15.77 -19.00 -0.39
CA GLU A 172 -16.03 -17.57 -0.26
C GLU A 172 -15.41 -17.01 1.02
N ALA A 173 -15.57 -17.70 2.14
CA ALA A 173 -14.91 -17.33 3.39
C ALA A 173 -13.38 -17.28 3.22
N ARG A 174 -12.80 -18.24 2.48
CA ARG A 174 -11.37 -18.27 2.19
C ARG A 174 -10.91 -17.03 1.40
N GLN A 175 -11.69 -16.55 0.43
CA GLN A 175 -11.37 -15.35 -0.33
C GLN A 175 -11.38 -14.10 0.55
N ILE A 176 -12.37 -13.97 1.43
CA ILE A 176 -12.44 -12.88 2.40
C ILE A 176 -11.25 -12.93 3.36
N ILE A 177 -10.91 -14.13 3.86
CA ILE A 177 -9.76 -14.36 4.74
C ILE A 177 -8.46 -13.95 4.04
N GLY A 178 -8.30 -14.23 2.74
CA GLY A 178 -7.13 -13.82 1.97
C GLY A 178 -6.97 -12.30 1.94
N ILE A 179 -8.03 -11.56 1.66
CA ILE A 179 -7.99 -10.08 1.68
C ILE A 179 -7.75 -9.54 3.10
N ARG A 180 -8.38 -10.13 4.11
CA ARG A 180 -8.17 -9.75 5.51
C ARG A 180 -6.74 -10.02 5.98
N TYR A 181 -6.13 -11.10 5.50
CA TYR A 181 -4.71 -11.40 5.74
C TYR A 181 -3.81 -10.32 5.15
N GLU A 182 -4.05 -9.90 3.90
CA GLU A 182 -3.30 -8.82 3.25
C GLU A 182 -3.44 -7.50 4.03
N LEU A 183 -4.65 -7.15 4.44
CA LEU A 183 -4.90 -5.95 5.25
C LEU A 183 -4.28 -6.02 6.65
N ALA A 184 -4.10 -7.22 7.21
CA ALA A 184 -3.41 -7.40 8.48
C ALA A 184 -1.89 -7.31 8.35
N ALA A 185 -1.35 -7.74 7.21
CA ALA A 185 0.08 -7.64 6.90
C ALA A 185 0.48 -6.22 6.44
N HIS A 186 -0.42 -5.55 5.73
CA HIS A 186 -0.19 -4.22 5.14
C HIS A 186 -1.38 -3.31 5.43
N SER A 187 -1.13 -2.05 5.83
CA SER A 187 -2.19 -1.08 6.09
C SER A 187 -3.02 -0.74 4.85
N THR A 188 -2.45 -0.91 3.67
CA THR A 188 -3.10 -0.74 2.36
C THR A 188 -2.82 -1.95 1.48
N TYR A 189 -3.83 -2.40 0.76
CA TYR A 189 -3.78 -3.58 -0.10
C TYR A 189 -4.27 -3.24 -1.52
N LEU A 190 -3.42 -3.52 -2.52
CA LEU A 190 -3.80 -3.41 -3.93
C LEU A 190 -4.63 -4.63 -4.32
N LEU A 191 -5.95 -4.48 -4.36
CA LEU A 191 -6.87 -5.56 -4.70
C LEU A 191 -6.74 -5.96 -6.17
N ALA A 192 -6.88 -5.00 -7.08
CA ALA A 192 -6.82 -5.22 -8.52
C ALA A 192 -6.15 -4.08 -9.25
N GLY A 193 -5.37 -4.42 -10.27
CA GLY A 193 -4.86 -3.51 -11.28
C GLY A 193 -5.62 -3.71 -12.59
N ASP A 194 -5.49 -2.75 -13.50
CA ASP A 194 -6.14 -2.79 -14.83
C ASP A 194 -7.67 -2.94 -14.77
N VAL A 195 -8.30 -2.12 -13.92
CA VAL A 195 -9.74 -2.13 -13.68
C VAL A 195 -10.44 -1.30 -14.76
N PRO A 196 -11.51 -1.82 -15.41
CA PRO A 196 -12.26 -1.09 -16.40
C PRO A 196 -13.09 0.06 -15.79
N VAL A 197 -13.28 1.13 -16.57
CA VAL A 197 -14.05 2.33 -16.15
C VAL A 197 -15.45 1.98 -15.67
N ALA A 198 -16.10 0.99 -16.28
CA ALA A 198 -17.46 0.56 -15.92
C ALA A 198 -17.53 0.11 -14.45
N LEU A 199 -16.55 -0.69 -14.00
CA LEU A 199 -16.50 -1.12 -12.60
C LEU A 199 -16.17 0.03 -11.67
N ILE A 200 -15.30 0.96 -12.10
CA ILE A 200 -14.96 2.14 -11.29
C ILE A 200 -16.22 2.99 -11.02
N SER A 201 -17.06 3.21 -12.03
CA SER A 201 -18.31 3.96 -11.85
C SER A 201 -19.21 3.29 -10.81
N GLN A 202 -19.38 1.96 -10.87
CA GLN A 202 -20.16 1.21 -9.89
C GLN A 202 -19.60 1.33 -8.47
N ILE A 203 -18.26 1.30 -8.33
CA ILE A 203 -17.59 1.43 -7.03
C ILE A 203 -17.76 2.83 -6.45
N VAL A 204 -17.61 3.86 -7.28
CA VAL A 204 -17.79 5.26 -6.87
C VAL A 204 -19.23 5.53 -6.46
N ASP A 205 -20.20 5.03 -7.24
CA ASP A 205 -21.63 5.18 -6.94
C ASP A 205 -22.02 4.44 -5.65
N ALA A 206 -21.42 3.29 -5.40
CA ALA A 206 -21.67 2.50 -4.18
C ALA A 206 -21.01 3.07 -2.92
N GLN A 207 -20.12 4.04 -3.04
CA GLN A 207 -19.44 4.74 -1.92
C GLN A 207 -18.86 3.79 -0.87
N PHE A 208 -18.11 2.78 -1.30
CA PHE A 208 -17.50 1.82 -0.39
C PHE A 208 -16.52 2.48 0.58
N THR A 209 -16.70 2.22 1.87
CA THR A 209 -15.75 2.65 2.91
C THR A 209 -14.41 1.93 2.71
N GLY A 210 -13.32 2.68 2.80
CA GLY A 210 -11.96 2.12 2.75
C GLY A 210 -11.49 1.67 1.37
N VAL A 211 -12.28 1.91 0.32
CA VAL A 211 -11.91 1.61 -1.06
C VAL A 211 -11.44 2.90 -1.74
N THR A 212 -10.25 2.87 -2.33
CA THR A 212 -9.66 4.00 -3.05
C THR A 212 -9.37 3.59 -4.48
N VAL A 213 -9.77 4.43 -5.42
CA VAL A 213 -9.48 4.29 -6.84
C VAL A 213 -8.25 5.11 -7.17
N GLY A 214 -7.20 4.45 -7.66
CA GLY A 214 -5.99 5.08 -8.17
C GLY A 214 -5.91 5.01 -9.69
N THR A 215 -4.97 5.73 -10.27
CA THR A 215 -4.62 5.62 -11.69
C THR A 215 -3.27 4.93 -11.85
N SER A 216 -3.14 4.12 -12.90
CA SER A 216 -1.91 3.42 -13.23
C SER A 216 -1.76 3.33 -14.74
N THR A 217 -0.66 2.77 -15.20
CA THR A 217 -0.43 2.55 -16.63
C THR A 217 -0.04 1.10 -16.89
N VAL A 218 -0.68 0.49 -17.89
CA VAL A 218 -0.37 -0.86 -18.35
C VAL A 218 0.31 -0.79 -19.72
N ARG A 219 1.36 -1.59 -19.87
CA ARG A 219 2.11 -1.70 -21.12
C ARG A 219 1.26 -2.40 -22.17
N THR A 220 1.07 -1.75 -23.32
CA THR A 220 0.28 -2.29 -24.44
C THR A 220 1.17 -2.46 -25.67
N TYR A 221 1.09 -3.65 -26.25
CA TYR A 221 1.81 -4.01 -27.47
C TYR A 221 0.82 -3.91 -28.64
N TYR A 222 1.13 -3.03 -29.62
CA TYR A 222 0.28 -2.78 -30.79
C TYR A 222 0.67 -3.63 -32.00
N THR A 223 1.70 -4.45 -31.84
CA THR A 223 2.17 -5.36 -32.89
C THR A 223 2.28 -6.79 -32.34
N PRO A 224 1.81 -7.80 -33.08
CA PRO A 224 2.02 -9.20 -32.73
C PRO A 224 3.43 -9.71 -33.12
N TYR A 225 4.18 -8.86 -33.86
CA TYR A 225 5.50 -9.23 -34.37
C TYR A 225 6.62 -8.67 -33.52
N ALA A 226 7.85 -9.15 -33.77
CA ALA A 226 9.09 -8.66 -33.16
C ALA A 226 9.18 -8.88 -31.64
N ALA A 227 8.48 -9.86 -31.07
CA ALA A 227 8.52 -10.18 -29.64
C ALA A 227 9.95 -10.41 -29.13
N HIS A 228 10.83 -10.99 -29.95
CA HIS A 228 12.24 -11.23 -29.63
C HIS A 228 13.08 -9.93 -29.56
N VAL A 229 12.67 -8.87 -30.24
CA VAL A 229 13.33 -7.55 -30.22
C VAL A 229 12.74 -6.68 -29.13
N LEU A 230 11.42 -6.69 -28.98
CA LEU A 230 10.68 -5.88 -27.99
C LEU A 230 10.86 -6.40 -26.56
N GLY A 231 11.20 -7.70 -26.45
CA GLY A 231 11.44 -8.36 -25.17
C GLY A 231 10.18 -8.49 -24.32
N ARG A 232 10.37 -9.11 -23.18
CA ARG A 232 9.37 -9.21 -22.12
C ARG A 232 9.85 -8.42 -20.90
N ILE A 233 8.99 -7.58 -20.36
CA ILE A 233 9.30 -6.80 -19.17
C ILE A 233 8.69 -7.51 -17.95
N SER A 234 9.52 -7.84 -16.97
CA SER A 234 9.10 -8.34 -15.67
C SER A 234 9.63 -7.44 -14.55
N ARG A 235 9.14 -7.64 -13.34
CA ARG A 235 9.74 -7.01 -12.14
C ARG A 235 11.13 -7.59 -11.93
N ILE A 236 12.06 -6.76 -11.45
CA ILE A 236 13.37 -7.23 -10.98
C ILE A 236 13.13 -7.81 -9.58
N TYR A 237 13.45 -9.08 -9.40
CA TYR A 237 13.41 -9.74 -8.10
C TYR A 237 14.67 -9.38 -7.31
N ALA A 238 14.55 -9.38 -5.96
CA ALA A 238 15.66 -9.02 -5.06
C ALA A 238 16.94 -9.85 -5.33
N GLU A 239 16.78 -11.10 -5.68
CA GLU A 239 17.88 -12.03 -6.04
C GLU A 239 18.69 -11.58 -7.25
N ASN A 240 18.08 -10.84 -8.16
CA ASN A 240 18.71 -10.34 -9.38
C ASN A 240 19.16 -8.88 -9.27
N TRP A 241 18.91 -8.23 -8.13
CA TRP A 241 19.19 -6.81 -7.95
C TRP A 241 20.69 -6.52 -8.10
N ASP A 242 21.54 -7.30 -7.46
CA ASP A 242 22.99 -7.14 -7.51
C ASP A 242 23.54 -7.36 -8.92
N ALA A 243 22.98 -8.30 -9.69
CA ALA A 243 23.37 -8.56 -11.07
C ALA A 243 22.98 -7.39 -12.01
N VAL A 244 21.88 -6.69 -11.73
CA VAL A 244 21.41 -5.56 -12.54
C VAL A 244 22.11 -4.26 -12.17
N VAL A 245 22.38 -4.04 -10.89
CA VAL A 245 23.08 -2.84 -10.40
C VAL A 245 24.59 -2.93 -10.70
N THR A 246 25.15 -4.13 -10.80
CA THR A 246 26.57 -4.37 -11.07
C THR A 246 26.91 -4.43 -12.58
N ILE A 247 25.99 -4.04 -13.49
CA ILE A 247 26.39 -3.87 -14.90
C ILE A 247 27.44 -2.76 -14.92
N PRO A 248 28.72 -3.07 -15.21
CA PRO A 248 29.75 -2.04 -15.20
C PRO A 248 29.36 -0.95 -16.19
N ILE A 249 29.50 0.31 -15.77
CA ILE A 249 29.26 1.48 -16.63
C ILE A 249 29.98 1.36 -17.97
N GLN A 250 31.11 0.64 -18.02
CA GLN A 250 31.86 0.30 -19.24
C GLN A 250 31.07 -0.60 -20.21
N THR A 251 30.26 -1.53 -19.73
CA THR A 251 29.43 -2.40 -20.59
C THR A 251 28.23 -1.59 -21.12
N LEU A 252 27.68 -0.69 -20.33
CA LEU A 252 26.65 0.23 -20.77
C LEU A 252 27.19 1.21 -21.82
N LEU A 253 28.40 1.72 -21.63
CA LEU A 253 29.07 2.59 -22.61
C LEU A 253 29.43 1.86 -23.91
N LEU A 254 29.81 0.59 -23.84
CA LEU A 254 30.04 -0.25 -25.02
C LEU A 254 28.76 -0.54 -25.79
N LEU A 255 27.66 -0.83 -25.10
CA LEU A 255 26.33 -0.98 -25.70
C LEU A 255 25.82 0.35 -26.30
N LEU A 256 26.07 1.46 -25.64
CA LEU A 256 25.71 2.80 -26.16
C LEU A 256 26.61 3.20 -27.35
N SER A 257 27.88 2.81 -27.38
CA SER A 257 28.79 3.12 -28.49
C SER A 257 28.46 2.31 -29.75
N THR A 258 27.98 1.08 -29.60
CA THR A 258 27.45 0.28 -30.74
C THR A 258 26.12 0.81 -31.24
N TRP A 259 25.34 1.50 -30.39
CA TRP A 259 24.08 2.15 -30.75
C TRP A 259 24.28 3.50 -31.44
N GLN A 260 25.37 4.21 -31.17
CA GLN A 260 25.67 5.51 -31.79
C GLN A 260 26.01 5.45 -33.29
N LEU A 261 26.25 4.26 -33.82
CA LEU A 261 26.52 4.11 -35.29
C LEU A 261 25.26 4.07 -36.16
N THR A 262 24.04 4.08 -35.56
CA THR A 262 22.80 3.93 -36.32
C THR A 262 21.69 4.94 -36.01
N THR A 263 21.87 5.89 -35.06
CA THR A 263 20.85 6.90 -34.78
C THR A 263 21.46 8.30 -34.53
N PRO A 264 20.85 9.38 -35.06
CA PRO A 264 21.31 10.75 -34.80
C PRO A 264 21.12 11.07 -33.28
N ALA A 265 22.15 11.69 -32.73
CA ALA A 265 22.39 11.98 -31.36
C ALA A 265 21.19 12.52 -30.56
N TYR A 266 20.69 11.75 -29.61
CA TYR A 266 19.94 12.26 -28.48
C TYR A 266 20.94 12.56 -27.35
N ARG A 267 21.16 13.84 -27.06
CA ARG A 267 22.04 14.23 -25.94
C ARG A 267 21.32 13.98 -24.61
N LEU A 268 22.00 13.30 -23.70
CA LEU A 268 21.55 13.12 -22.31
C LEU A 268 21.32 14.43 -21.51
N SER A 269 21.66 15.59 -22.11
CA SER A 269 21.40 16.93 -21.55
C SER A 269 19.93 17.35 -21.62
N ASP A 270 19.10 16.67 -22.41
CA ASP A 270 17.71 17.05 -22.68
C ASP A 270 16.69 16.24 -21.86
N ALA A 271 17.16 15.37 -20.95
CA ALA A 271 16.27 14.70 -20.02
C ALA A 271 15.79 15.70 -18.95
N PRO A 272 14.46 15.89 -18.78
CA PRO A 272 13.95 16.77 -17.74
C PRO A 272 14.41 16.24 -16.36
N ARG A 273 15.09 17.10 -15.61
CA ARG A 273 15.44 16.79 -14.23
C ARG A 273 14.15 16.60 -13.43
N PRO A 274 14.09 15.63 -12.50
CA PRO A 274 12.95 15.52 -11.63
C PRO A 274 12.82 16.84 -10.86
N SER A 275 11.68 17.52 -11.03
CA SER A 275 11.33 18.71 -10.28
C SER A 275 11.19 18.31 -8.80
N THR A 276 12.10 18.74 -7.96
CA THR A 276 11.90 18.82 -6.52
C THR A 276 10.78 19.81 -6.28
N VAL A 277 9.59 19.32 -6.04
CA VAL A 277 8.48 20.12 -5.54
C VAL A 277 8.72 20.31 -4.04
N THR A 278 9.10 21.52 -3.68
CA THR A 278 9.11 22.00 -2.29
C THR A 278 7.70 22.14 -1.74
#